data_551b41dbbc740b45a06f489d2cf248ba
#
_entry.id   551b41dbbc740b45a06f489d2cf248ba
#
_cell.length_a   1.000
_cell.length_b   1.000
_cell.length_c   1.000
_cell.angle_alpha   90.00
_cell.angle_beta   90.00
_cell.angle_gamma   90.00
#
_symmetry.space_group_name_H-M   'P 1'
#
loop_
_entity.id
_entity.type
_entity.pdbx_description
1 polymer ?
#
loop_
_entity_poly.entity_id
_entity_poly.type
_entity_poly.pdbx_seq_one_letter_code
_entity_poly.pdbx_strand_id
1 'polypeptide(L)'
;MANLIDPTEMMFTAFEPKVKNRYVFYVDGIPSYLIRKAARPKIVNGDVTIKHINNQRHIKGRSAWETISLELYDPIVPSGAQAVMEWVRLHHESVTGRNGYADFYKKDCTINILGPVGDKVEEWTLKGAFITDADFGEITWEDDGTPMVVALTLRFDYAILQY
;
A
#
# COMPACT_ATOMS: atom_id res chain seq x y z
N MET A 1 -28.22 6.19 41.70
CA MET A 1 -26.96 6.91 41.85
C MET A 1 -26.39 7.09 40.45
N ALA A 2 -26.16 8.34 40.00
CA ALA A 2 -25.51 8.56 38.73
C ALA A 2 -24.06 8.12 38.85
N ASN A 3 -23.60 7.19 38.02
CA ASN A 3 -22.18 6.89 37.89
C ASN A 3 -21.51 8.14 37.30
N LEU A 4 -20.84 8.90 38.16
CA LEU A 4 -19.96 9.96 37.72
C LEU A 4 -18.81 9.32 36.96
N ILE A 5 -18.59 9.75 35.72
CA ILE A 5 -17.44 9.34 34.91
C ILE A 5 -16.18 9.81 35.65
N ASP A 6 -15.21 8.92 35.80
CA ASP A 6 -13.92 9.23 36.39
C ASP A 6 -13.25 10.37 35.60
N PRO A 7 -12.87 11.49 36.23
CA PRO A 7 -12.16 12.57 35.55
C PRO A 7 -10.91 12.12 34.80
N THR A 8 -10.26 11.04 35.25
CA THR A 8 -9.08 10.46 34.57
C THR A 8 -9.42 9.80 33.23
N GLU A 9 -10.64 9.31 33.07
CA GLU A 9 -11.13 8.78 31.80
C GLU A 9 -11.50 9.89 30.80
N MET A 10 -11.82 11.08 31.30
CA MET A 10 -12.14 12.26 30.48
C MET A 10 -10.89 13.07 30.13
N MET A 11 -9.82 12.94 30.90
CA MET A 11 -8.58 13.66 30.64
C MET A 11 -7.77 12.97 29.53
N PHE A 12 -7.63 13.70 28.44
CA PHE A 12 -6.81 13.30 27.32
C PHE A 12 -5.35 13.16 27.74
N THR A 13 -4.82 11.94 27.73
CA THR A 13 -3.40 11.72 27.91
C THR A 13 -2.65 12.19 26.67
N ALA A 14 -1.69 13.07 26.82
CA ALA A 14 -0.89 13.56 25.70
C ALA A 14 -0.21 12.39 25.00
N PHE A 15 -0.48 12.25 23.71
CA PHE A 15 0.17 11.26 22.83
C PHE A 15 0.60 11.94 21.54
N GLU A 16 1.69 11.47 20.96
CA GLU A 16 2.14 11.94 19.65
C GLU A 16 1.48 11.09 18.56
N PRO A 17 0.58 11.66 17.75
CA PRO A 17 -0.08 10.90 16.70
C PRO A 17 0.86 10.65 15.52
N LYS A 18 0.74 9.48 14.88
CA LYS A 18 1.37 9.22 13.60
C LYS A 18 0.73 10.10 12.52
N VAL A 19 1.55 10.80 11.75
CA VAL A 19 1.08 11.69 10.69
C VAL A 19 1.26 11.08 9.31
N LYS A 20 0.34 11.37 8.40
CA LYS A 20 0.27 10.75 7.07
C LYS A 20 1.42 11.13 6.13
N ASN A 21 2.09 12.24 6.37
CA ASN A 21 3.17 12.74 5.51
C ASN A 21 4.56 12.26 5.90
N ARG A 22 4.68 11.44 6.94
CA ARG A 22 5.97 10.90 7.42
C ARG A 22 6.05 9.42 7.13
N TYR A 23 6.37 9.08 5.88
CA TYR A 23 6.55 7.69 5.47
C TYR A 23 7.60 7.57 4.38
N VAL A 24 8.18 6.38 4.25
CA VAL A 24 9.05 6.00 3.14
C VAL A 24 8.63 4.61 2.66
N PHE A 25 8.46 4.49 1.37
CA PHE A 25 8.14 3.23 0.71
C PHE A 25 9.35 2.75 -0.08
N TYR A 26 9.77 1.51 0.15
CA TYR A 26 10.90 0.89 -0.53
C TYR A 26 10.42 -0.26 -1.39
N VAL A 27 10.82 -0.23 -2.65
CA VAL A 27 10.69 -1.34 -3.58
C VAL A 27 11.93 -1.37 -4.47
N ASP A 28 12.42 -2.57 -4.77
CA ASP A 28 13.59 -2.70 -5.62
C ASP A 28 13.31 -2.20 -7.05
N GLY A 29 14.22 -1.37 -7.57
CA GLY A 29 14.14 -0.79 -8.90
C GLY A 29 13.38 0.54 -9.01
N ILE A 30 12.71 1.02 -7.96
CA ILE A 30 12.03 2.31 -7.95
C ILE A 30 12.63 3.20 -6.84
N PRO A 31 13.17 4.37 -7.16
CA PRO A 31 13.66 5.30 -6.14
C PRO A 31 12.55 5.73 -5.19
N SER A 32 12.75 5.59 -3.88
CA SER A 32 11.74 5.87 -2.85
C SER A 32 11.27 7.33 -2.83
N TYR A 33 12.13 8.27 -3.22
CA TYR A 33 11.77 9.70 -3.27
C TYR A 33 10.79 10.07 -4.39
N LEU A 34 10.58 9.20 -5.37
CA LEU A 34 9.57 9.40 -6.41
C LEU A 34 8.16 9.09 -5.92
N ILE A 35 8.03 8.34 -4.84
CA ILE A 35 6.74 7.86 -4.36
C ILE A 35 6.01 9.01 -3.66
N ARG A 36 4.94 9.47 -4.29
CA ARG A 36 4.09 10.57 -3.82
C ARG A 36 3.06 10.09 -2.80
N LYS A 37 2.47 8.92 -3.06
CA LYS A 37 1.37 8.40 -2.25
C LYS A 37 1.47 6.88 -2.17
N ALA A 38 1.25 6.35 -0.99
CA ALA A 38 1.19 4.92 -0.73
C ALA A 38 0.05 4.62 0.25
N ALA A 39 -0.50 3.42 0.16
CA ALA A 39 -1.49 2.95 1.10
C ALA A 39 -0.88 1.89 2.03
N ARG A 40 -1.31 1.87 3.28
CA ARG A 40 -0.99 0.76 4.20
C ARG A 40 -1.81 -0.48 3.81
N PRO A 41 -1.28 -1.68 4.06
CA PRO A 41 -1.98 -2.92 3.73
C PRO A 41 -3.29 -3.04 4.51
N LYS A 42 -4.31 -3.59 3.85
CA LYS A 42 -5.63 -3.84 4.42
C LYS A 42 -5.95 -5.33 4.32
N ILE A 43 -6.32 -5.91 5.46
CA ILE A 43 -6.80 -7.29 5.54
C ILE A 43 -8.31 -7.29 5.71
N VAL A 44 -8.98 -8.19 5.01
CA VAL A 44 -10.41 -8.44 5.15
C VAL A 44 -10.59 -9.86 5.67
N ASN A 45 -11.26 -9.96 6.81
CA ASN A 45 -11.63 -11.24 7.38
C ASN A 45 -13.09 -11.52 7.00
N GLY A 46 -13.29 -12.55 6.20
CA GLY A 46 -14.63 -13.03 5.90
C GLY A 46 -15.30 -13.64 7.14
N ASP A 47 -16.61 -13.72 7.10
CA ASP A 47 -17.41 -14.43 8.09
C ASP A 47 -18.27 -15.50 7.43
N VAL A 48 -18.63 -16.51 8.21
CA VAL A 48 -19.57 -17.54 7.83
C VAL A 48 -20.72 -17.54 8.83
N THR A 49 -21.93 -17.36 8.31
CA THR A 49 -23.14 -17.34 9.14
C THR A 49 -23.71 -18.75 9.25
N ILE A 50 -23.82 -19.25 10.46
CA ILE A 50 -24.52 -20.50 10.77
C ILE A 50 -25.92 -20.15 11.27
N LYS A 51 -26.91 -20.64 10.56
CA LYS A 51 -28.32 -20.42 10.90
C LYS A 51 -28.86 -21.64 11.65
N HIS A 52 -29.55 -21.40 12.76
CA HIS A 52 -30.24 -22.42 13.53
C HIS A 52 -31.61 -21.91 13.99
N ILE A 53 -32.66 -22.42 13.40
CA ILE A 53 -34.08 -22.04 13.63
C ILE A 53 -34.18 -20.49 13.46
N ASN A 54 -34.41 -19.75 14.55
CA ASN A 54 -34.56 -18.29 14.56
C ASN A 54 -33.28 -17.53 15.00
N ASN A 55 -32.19 -18.26 15.21
CA ASN A 55 -30.91 -17.69 15.67
C ASN A 55 -29.83 -17.81 14.60
N GLN A 56 -28.91 -16.87 14.63
CA GLN A 56 -27.74 -16.85 13.76
C GLN A 56 -26.48 -16.75 14.62
N ARG A 57 -25.43 -17.44 14.19
CA ARG A 57 -24.09 -17.33 14.75
C ARG A 57 -23.11 -17.05 13.63
N HIS A 58 -22.14 -16.19 13.91
CA HIS A 58 -21.10 -15.85 12.97
C HIS A 58 -19.78 -16.48 13.44
N ILE A 59 -19.11 -17.14 12.52
CA ILE A 59 -17.78 -17.70 12.72
C ILE A 59 -16.83 -17.15 11.70
N LYS A 60 -15.53 -17.21 12.00
CA LYS A 60 -14.46 -16.74 11.14
C LYS A 60 -14.49 -17.46 9.77
N GLY A 61 -14.49 -16.67 8.70
CA GLY A 61 -14.30 -17.15 7.34
C GLY A 61 -12.84 -17.04 6.88
N ARG A 62 -12.63 -17.01 5.57
CA ARG A 62 -11.30 -16.84 4.95
C ARG A 62 -10.86 -15.38 5.05
N SER A 63 -9.62 -15.17 5.46
CA SER A 63 -8.97 -13.86 5.44
C SER A 63 -8.26 -13.65 4.09
N ALA A 64 -8.33 -12.43 3.56
CA ALA A 64 -7.64 -12.03 2.33
C ALA A 64 -7.05 -10.62 2.48
N TRP A 65 -5.87 -10.42 1.91
CA TRP A 65 -5.27 -9.10 1.78
C TRP A 65 -5.81 -8.41 0.53
N GLU A 66 -6.15 -7.13 0.66
CA GLU A 66 -6.56 -6.31 -0.47
C GLU A 66 -5.35 -5.73 -1.22
N THR A 67 -5.60 -5.28 -2.44
CA THR A 67 -4.60 -4.53 -3.22
C THR A 67 -4.32 -3.18 -2.59
N ILE A 68 -3.13 -2.65 -2.81
CA ILE A 68 -2.76 -1.31 -2.40
C ILE A 68 -2.51 -0.42 -3.62
N SER A 69 -2.83 0.86 -3.49
CA SER A 69 -2.51 1.87 -4.49
C SER A 69 -1.21 2.58 -4.17
N LEU A 70 -0.43 2.85 -5.19
CA LEU A 70 0.83 3.57 -5.15
C LEU A 70 0.83 4.62 -6.26
N GLU A 71 1.23 5.85 -5.96
CA GLU A 71 1.41 6.90 -6.96
C GLU A 71 2.86 7.39 -6.93
N LEU A 72 3.44 7.53 -8.12
CA LEU A 72 4.80 8.05 -8.31
C LEU A 72 4.77 9.30 -9.16
N TYR A 73 5.70 10.21 -8.89
CA TYR A 73 6.04 11.25 -9.86
C TYR A 73 6.83 10.64 -11.01
N ASP A 74 6.67 11.20 -12.19
CA ASP A 74 7.43 10.81 -13.39
C ASP A 74 8.37 11.95 -13.83
N PRO A 75 9.55 12.12 -13.20
CA PRO A 75 10.53 13.10 -13.61
C PRO A 75 11.22 12.69 -14.90
N ILE A 76 11.87 13.64 -15.56
CA ILE A 76 12.63 13.41 -16.79
C ILE A 76 13.78 12.43 -16.53
N VAL A 77 14.50 12.59 -15.43
CA VAL A 77 15.60 11.71 -15.01
C VAL A 77 15.65 11.62 -13.49
N PRO A 78 15.59 10.41 -12.90
CA PRO A 78 15.26 9.13 -13.52
C PRO A 78 13.78 9.02 -13.86
N SER A 79 13.42 8.38 -15.00
CA SER A 79 12.03 8.24 -15.40
C SER A 79 11.30 7.21 -14.53
N GLY A 80 10.21 7.64 -13.89
CA GLY A 80 9.32 6.78 -13.12
C GLY A 80 8.59 5.77 -13.99
N ALA A 81 8.11 6.22 -15.16
CA ALA A 81 7.45 5.37 -16.14
C ALA A 81 8.37 4.24 -16.65
N GLN A 82 9.66 4.52 -16.88
CA GLN A 82 10.62 3.52 -17.31
C GLN A 82 10.86 2.47 -16.23
N ALA A 83 11.04 2.89 -14.98
CA ALA A 83 11.24 1.97 -13.85
C ALA A 83 10.03 1.04 -13.64
N VAL A 84 8.82 1.59 -13.77
CA VAL A 84 7.57 0.81 -13.71
C VAL A 84 7.47 -0.17 -14.86
N MET A 85 7.78 0.26 -16.09
CA MET A 85 7.73 -0.63 -17.26
C MET A 85 8.77 -1.74 -17.20
N GLU A 86 9.94 -1.51 -16.66
CA GLU A 86 10.92 -2.58 -16.41
C GLU A 86 10.38 -3.65 -15.47
N TRP A 87 9.69 -3.25 -14.41
CA TRP A 87 9.03 -4.20 -13.53
C TRP A 87 7.88 -4.95 -14.21
N VAL A 88 7.05 -4.25 -14.99
CA VAL A 88 5.95 -4.88 -15.77
C VAL A 88 6.50 -5.87 -16.79
N ARG A 89 7.63 -5.56 -17.45
CA ARG A 89 8.28 -6.47 -18.43
C ARG A 89 8.73 -7.79 -17.80
N LEU A 90 9.12 -7.78 -16.54
CA LEU A 90 9.44 -9.02 -15.81
C LEU A 90 8.23 -9.94 -15.67
N HIS A 91 7.04 -9.38 -15.63
CA HIS A 91 5.79 -10.12 -15.58
C HIS A 91 5.29 -10.49 -16.98
N HIS A 92 5.23 -9.50 -17.87
CA HIS A 92 4.71 -9.66 -19.23
C HIS A 92 5.45 -8.75 -20.20
N GLU A 93 6.04 -9.33 -21.25
CA GLU A 93 6.69 -8.58 -22.30
C GLU A 93 5.69 -8.30 -23.44
N SER A 94 5.42 -7.03 -23.70
CA SER A 94 4.38 -6.60 -24.63
C SER A 94 4.68 -6.97 -26.10
N VAL A 95 5.96 -7.03 -26.51
CA VAL A 95 6.35 -7.28 -27.90
C VAL A 95 6.24 -8.76 -28.23
N THR A 96 6.75 -9.64 -27.37
CA THR A 96 6.81 -11.09 -27.62
C THR A 96 5.61 -11.84 -27.03
N GLY A 97 4.88 -11.21 -26.10
CA GLY A 97 3.81 -11.85 -25.34
C GLY A 97 4.28 -12.90 -24.32
N ARG A 98 5.57 -12.92 -24.02
CA ARG A 98 6.14 -13.86 -23.04
C ARG A 98 5.78 -13.43 -21.64
N ASN A 99 5.45 -14.41 -20.79
CA ASN A 99 5.24 -14.20 -19.36
C ASN A 99 6.47 -14.68 -18.57
N GLY A 100 6.85 -13.92 -17.56
CA GLY A 100 7.92 -14.29 -16.64
C GLY A 100 7.47 -15.24 -15.54
N TYR A 101 8.42 -15.92 -14.94
CA TYR A 101 8.17 -16.72 -13.73
C TYR A 101 7.99 -15.82 -12.51
N ALA A 102 7.25 -16.32 -11.51
CA ALA A 102 6.92 -15.58 -10.29
C ALA A 102 8.17 -15.07 -9.55
N ASP A 103 9.25 -15.85 -9.55
CA ASP A 103 10.51 -15.48 -8.90
C ASP A 103 11.16 -14.21 -9.48
N PHE A 104 10.84 -13.85 -10.72
CA PHE A 104 11.40 -12.67 -11.37
C PHE A 104 10.57 -11.40 -11.14
N TYR A 105 9.24 -11.49 -11.14
CA TYR A 105 8.40 -10.30 -11.03
C TYR A 105 7.89 -10.01 -9.61
N LYS A 106 7.85 -11.00 -8.74
CA LYS A 106 7.47 -10.77 -7.34
C LYS A 106 8.62 -10.14 -6.57
N LYS A 107 8.34 -9.02 -5.95
CA LYS A 107 9.30 -8.26 -5.15
C LYS A 107 8.78 -8.06 -3.74
N ASP A 108 9.69 -7.94 -2.80
CA ASP A 108 9.33 -7.55 -1.44
C ASP A 108 9.34 -6.02 -1.33
N CYS A 109 8.31 -5.46 -0.72
CA CYS A 109 8.19 -4.03 -0.49
C CYS A 109 8.18 -3.75 1.00
N THR A 110 8.71 -2.61 1.40
CA THR A 110 8.74 -2.19 2.80
C THR A 110 8.16 -0.79 2.93
N ILE A 111 7.24 -0.61 3.87
CA ILE A 111 6.67 0.69 4.22
C ILE A 111 7.12 1.05 5.62
N ASN A 112 7.86 2.14 5.75
CA ASN A 112 8.28 2.68 7.04
C ASN A 112 7.48 3.94 7.35
N ILE A 113 6.85 3.97 8.50
CA ILE A 113 6.24 5.17 9.06
C ILE A 113 7.23 5.80 10.03
N LEU A 114 7.48 7.08 9.85
CA LEU A 114 8.48 7.82 10.61
C LEU A 114 7.85 8.66 11.71
N GLY A 115 8.57 8.77 12.82
CA GLY A 115 8.26 9.69 13.92
C GLY A 115 8.73 11.12 13.64
N PRO A 116 8.51 12.05 14.58
CA PRO A 116 8.84 13.46 14.42
C PRO A 116 10.34 13.76 14.26
N VAL A 117 11.20 12.89 14.76
CA VAL A 117 12.66 13.01 14.65
C VAL A 117 13.25 12.14 13.53
N GLY A 118 12.41 11.50 12.72
CA GLY A 118 12.85 10.65 11.61
C GLY A 118 13.15 9.19 12.01
N ASP A 119 12.82 8.82 13.23
CA ASP A 119 12.91 7.44 13.72
C ASP A 119 11.83 6.55 13.11
N LYS A 120 12.12 5.28 12.91
CA LYS A 120 11.12 4.30 12.48
C LYS A 120 10.18 3.98 13.63
N VAL A 121 8.89 4.26 13.44
CA VAL A 121 7.84 3.99 14.43
C VAL A 121 7.02 2.76 14.05
N GLU A 122 6.89 2.48 12.76
CA GLU A 122 6.13 1.35 12.25
C GLU A 122 6.76 0.86 10.95
N GLU A 123 6.91 -0.44 10.82
CA GLU A 123 7.44 -1.07 9.60
C GLU A 123 6.51 -2.18 9.12
N TRP A 124 6.05 -2.05 7.89
CA TRP A 124 5.30 -3.08 7.18
C TRP A 124 6.16 -3.70 6.10
N THR A 125 6.23 -5.01 6.07
CA THR A 125 6.83 -5.76 4.98
C THR A 125 5.75 -6.46 4.17
N LEU A 126 5.68 -6.14 2.88
CA LEU A 126 4.79 -6.77 1.90
C LEU A 126 5.56 -7.85 1.16
N LYS A 127 5.13 -9.08 1.26
CA LYS A 127 5.79 -10.22 0.62
C LYS A 127 5.13 -10.59 -0.71
N GLY A 128 5.96 -10.79 -1.72
CA GLY A 128 5.53 -11.23 -3.03
C GLY A 128 4.67 -10.22 -3.77
N ALA A 129 5.00 -8.94 -3.68
CA ALA A 129 4.26 -7.87 -4.34
C ALA A 129 4.56 -7.83 -5.84
N PHE A 130 3.53 -7.59 -6.64
CA PHE A 130 3.61 -7.38 -8.08
C PHE A 130 2.57 -6.39 -8.56
N ILE A 131 2.80 -5.81 -9.73
CA ILE A 131 1.90 -4.84 -10.34
C ILE A 131 0.75 -5.58 -11.03
N THR A 132 -0.49 -5.25 -10.65
CA THR A 132 -1.69 -5.74 -11.34
C THR A 132 -2.23 -4.72 -12.32
N ASP A 133 -2.00 -3.44 -12.06
CA ASP A 133 -2.45 -2.34 -12.90
C ASP A 133 -1.43 -1.21 -12.87
N ALA A 134 -1.15 -0.62 -14.01
CA ALA A 134 -0.25 0.52 -14.16
C ALA A 134 -0.88 1.53 -15.11
N ASP A 135 -1.22 2.69 -14.59
CA ASP A 135 -1.76 3.82 -15.33
C ASP A 135 -0.70 4.92 -15.42
N PHE A 136 -0.29 5.23 -16.65
CA PHE A 136 0.73 6.25 -16.90
C PHE A 136 0.14 7.67 -17.03
N GLY A 137 -1.16 7.82 -16.77
CA GLY A 137 -1.85 9.09 -16.84
C GLY A 137 -2.15 9.57 -18.25
N GLU A 138 -2.87 10.67 -18.33
CA GLU A 138 -3.22 11.33 -19.60
C GLU A 138 -2.31 12.54 -19.83
N ILE A 139 -2.19 12.92 -21.10
CA ILE A 139 -1.48 14.13 -21.54
C ILE A 139 -2.43 15.02 -22.31
N THR A 140 -2.39 16.33 -22.02
CA THR A 140 -3.20 17.33 -22.68
C THR A 140 -2.43 18.63 -22.91
N TRP A 141 -2.73 19.32 -23.99
CA TRP A 141 -2.16 20.64 -24.28
C TRP A 141 -2.80 21.76 -23.46
N GLU A 142 -3.93 21.48 -22.82
CA GLU A 142 -4.70 22.47 -22.04
C GLU A 142 -4.26 22.58 -20.59
N ASP A 143 -3.29 21.77 -20.16
CA ASP A 143 -2.79 21.76 -18.79
C ASP A 143 -1.67 22.78 -18.61
N ASP A 144 -1.72 23.57 -17.53
CA ASP A 144 -0.77 24.62 -17.19
C ASP A 144 0.48 24.12 -16.41
N GLY A 145 0.90 22.88 -16.63
CA GLY A 145 2.14 22.34 -16.06
C GLY A 145 1.98 21.48 -14.81
N THR A 146 0.87 20.78 -14.68
CA THR A 146 0.69 19.74 -13.63
C THR A 146 1.72 18.62 -13.81
N PRO A 147 2.44 18.20 -12.75
CA PRO A 147 3.40 17.12 -12.85
C PRO A 147 2.74 15.79 -13.25
N MET A 148 3.38 15.07 -14.15
CA MET A 148 2.93 13.73 -14.54
C MET A 148 3.06 12.77 -13.36
N VAL A 149 2.08 11.90 -13.21
CA VAL A 149 2.01 10.91 -12.14
C VAL A 149 1.69 9.54 -12.75
N VAL A 150 2.39 8.52 -12.28
CA VAL A 150 2.10 7.13 -12.61
C VAL A 150 1.38 6.50 -11.43
N ALA A 151 0.20 5.96 -11.66
CA ALA A 151 -0.59 5.26 -10.67
C ALA A 151 -0.44 3.75 -10.81
N LEU A 152 -0.13 3.08 -9.73
CA LEU A 152 0.04 1.63 -9.67
C LEU A 152 -0.94 1.00 -8.70
N THR A 153 -1.39 -0.20 -9.04
CA THR A 153 -2.06 -1.09 -8.12
C THR A 153 -1.17 -2.31 -7.88
N LEU A 154 -0.80 -2.54 -6.63
CA LEU A 154 0.01 -3.67 -6.22
C LEU A 154 -0.84 -4.75 -5.57
N ARG A 155 -0.61 -5.98 -5.96
CA ARG A 155 -1.09 -7.18 -5.28
C ARG A 155 0.07 -7.84 -4.57
N PHE A 156 -0.14 -8.37 -3.39
CA PHE A 156 0.88 -9.07 -2.60
C PHE A 156 0.28 -10.28 -1.92
N ASP A 157 1.12 -11.21 -1.50
CA ASP A 157 0.68 -12.47 -0.90
C ASP A 157 0.22 -12.25 0.55
N TYR A 158 1.05 -11.58 1.33
CA TYR A 158 0.76 -11.23 2.73
C TYR A 158 1.61 -10.06 3.20
N ALA A 159 1.18 -9.43 4.28
CA ALA A 159 1.90 -8.35 4.94
C ALA A 159 2.25 -8.70 6.38
N ILE A 160 3.40 -8.25 6.83
CA ILE A 160 3.88 -8.42 8.20
C ILE A 160 4.11 -7.04 8.79
N LEU A 161 3.52 -6.78 9.96
CA LEU A 161 3.86 -5.63 10.78
C LEU A 161 5.04 -6.05 11.69
N GLN A 162 6.19 -5.42 11.48
CA GLN A 162 7.40 -5.75 12.22
C GLN A 162 7.41 -5.12 13.63
N TYR A 163 6.96 -3.87 13.75
CA TYR A 163 6.79 -3.13 15.02
C TYR A 163 5.99 -1.84 14.80
#